data_1822dbbe4e317a6572b810819b1868e7
#
_entry.id   1822dbbe4e317a6572b810819b1868e7
#
_cell.length_a   1.000
_cell.length_b   1.000
_cell.length_c   1.000
_cell.angle_alpha   90.00
_cell.angle_beta   90.00
_cell.angle_gamma   90.00
#
_symmetry.space_group_name_H-M   'P 1'
#
loop_
_entity.id
_entity.type
_entity.pdbx_description
1 polymer ?
#
loop_
_entity_poly.entity_id
_entity_poly.type
_entity_poly.pdbx_seq_one_letter_code
_entity_poly.pdbx_strand_id
1 'polypeptide(L)'
;MHKVIGIAIVVAALAFASTALARGGDGKRVVVRGTCSHASTAKLKAKADDGRIETEFEVDQNRVGKRWRVTLFRNGSVVFRGIRTTVAPSGSFDVRRLLAGKAGTSRIVAKATALKGGETCRAALSF
;
A
#
# COMPACT_ATOMS: atom_id res chain seq x y z
N MET A 1 13.77 -67.76 31.93
CA MET A 1 14.11 -66.99 30.75
C MET A 1 12.97 -66.03 30.48
N HIS A 2 13.17 -64.78 30.83
CA HIS A 2 12.18 -63.75 30.52
C HIS A 2 12.63 -62.93 29.29
N LYS A 3 11.89 -63.07 28.24
CA LYS A 3 12.09 -62.16 27.09
C LYS A 3 11.37 -60.85 27.37
N VAL A 4 12.13 -59.82 27.60
CA VAL A 4 11.58 -58.48 27.65
C VAL A 4 11.39 -58.03 26.23
N ILE A 5 10.14 -57.94 25.78
CA ILE A 5 9.80 -57.34 24.50
C ILE A 5 9.72 -55.84 24.74
N GLY A 6 10.75 -55.12 24.32
CA GLY A 6 10.74 -53.67 24.32
C GLY A 6 9.78 -53.17 23.24
N ILE A 7 8.69 -52.61 23.67
CA ILE A 7 7.79 -51.90 22.76
C ILE A 7 8.45 -50.57 22.47
N ALA A 8 9.01 -50.44 21.27
CA ALA A 8 9.46 -49.15 20.78
C ALA A 8 8.21 -48.32 20.39
N ILE A 9 7.87 -47.37 21.23
CA ILE A 9 6.84 -46.41 20.90
C ILE A 9 7.46 -45.43 19.91
N VAL A 10 7.15 -45.59 18.63
CA VAL A 10 7.47 -44.60 17.63
C VAL A 10 6.46 -43.47 17.80
N VAL A 11 6.89 -42.42 18.47
CA VAL A 11 6.14 -41.18 18.48
C VAL A 11 6.34 -40.53 17.12
N ALA A 12 5.39 -40.73 16.23
CA ALA A 12 5.33 -39.95 14.99
C ALA A 12 4.96 -38.52 15.36
N ALA A 13 5.94 -37.65 15.39
CA ALA A 13 5.70 -36.23 15.50
C ALA A 13 5.02 -35.78 14.19
N LEU A 14 3.70 -35.64 14.25
CA LEU A 14 2.95 -34.99 13.18
C LEU A 14 3.32 -33.50 13.22
N ALA A 15 4.27 -33.13 12.37
CA ALA A 15 4.53 -31.74 12.11
C ALA A 15 3.32 -31.21 11.34
N PHE A 16 2.45 -30.51 12.04
CA PHE A 16 1.42 -29.71 11.38
C PHE A 16 2.13 -28.53 10.70
N ALA A 17 2.43 -28.66 9.42
CA ALA A 17 2.74 -27.51 8.62
C ALA A 17 1.46 -26.67 8.56
N SER A 18 1.39 -25.63 9.38
CA SER A 18 0.36 -24.62 9.23
C SER A 18 0.66 -23.89 7.92
N THR A 19 0.04 -24.35 6.84
CA THR A 19 -0.06 -23.55 5.64
C THR A 19 -0.89 -22.34 6.01
N ALA A 20 -0.23 -21.19 6.17
CA ALA A 20 -0.92 -19.93 6.19
C ALA A 20 -1.62 -19.83 4.84
N LEU A 21 -2.94 -20.04 4.83
CA LEU A 21 -3.78 -19.79 3.66
C LEU A 21 -3.68 -18.30 3.36
N ALA A 22 -2.86 -17.96 2.36
CA ALA A 22 -2.89 -16.64 1.78
C ALA A 22 -4.31 -16.43 1.25
N ARG A 23 -5.10 -15.63 1.95
CA ARG A 23 -6.45 -15.27 1.53
C ARG A 23 -6.35 -14.52 0.22
N GLY A 24 -6.71 -15.17 -0.91
CA GLY A 24 -7.08 -14.58 -2.17
C GLY A 24 -6.25 -13.38 -2.67
N GLY A 25 -4.92 -13.36 -2.49
CA GLY A 25 -4.07 -12.24 -2.87
C GLY A 25 -4.06 -11.05 -1.90
N ASP A 26 -4.75 -11.14 -0.76
CA ASP A 26 -4.83 -10.07 0.24
C ASP A 26 -3.51 -9.83 1.00
N GLY A 27 -2.48 -10.64 0.78
CA GLY A 27 -1.17 -10.49 1.40
C GLY A 27 -0.23 -9.52 0.67
N LYS A 28 -0.50 -9.17 -0.58
CA LYS A 28 0.39 -8.31 -1.36
C LYS A 28 0.20 -6.86 -0.97
N ARG A 29 1.32 -6.22 -0.63
CA ARG A 29 1.36 -4.81 -0.26
C ARG A 29 2.68 -4.20 -0.72
N VAL A 30 2.60 -3.05 -1.36
CA VAL A 30 3.77 -2.28 -1.78
C VAL A 30 3.63 -0.88 -1.19
N VAL A 31 4.69 -0.39 -0.57
CA VAL A 31 4.75 0.97 -0.01
C VAL A 31 6.03 1.61 -0.54
N VAL A 32 5.89 2.80 -1.12
CA VAL A 32 7.03 3.59 -1.59
C VAL A 32 6.98 4.99 -1.00
N ARG A 33 8.13 5.55 -0.71
CA ARG A 33 8.26 6.97 -0.42
C ARG A 33 8.32 7.74 -1.73
N GLY A 34 7.63 8.87 -1.78
CA GLY A 34 7.73 9.80 -2.89
C GLY A 34 8.86 10.79 -2.70
N THR A 35 8.98 11.70 -3.66
CA THR A 35 9.86 12.86 -3.61
C THR A 35 9.05 14.13 -3.69
N CYS A 36 9.42 15.12 -2.91
CA CYS A 36 8.80 16.45 -2.94
C CYS A 36 9.88 17.50 -3.22
N SER A 37 9.50 18.59 -3.89
CA SER A 37 10.42 19.65 -4.27
C SER A 37 10.87 20.54 -3.10
N HIS A 38 10.14 20.49 -1.99
CA HIS A 38 10.45 21.21 -0.76
C HIS A 38 10.35 20.27 0.45
N ALA A 39 9.95 20.79 1.61
CA ALA A 39 10.03 20.09 2.88
C ALA A 39 8.92 19.05 3.12
N SER A 40 7.89 18.97 2.28
CA SER A 40 6.84 17.97 2.42
C SER A 40 7.35 16.56 2.18
N THR A 41 6.64 15.57 2.73
CA THR A 41 6.89 14.15 2.47
C THR A 41 5.68 13.54 1.78
N ALA A 42 5.93 12.50 1.01
CA ALA A 42 4.86 11.78 0.30
C ALA A 42 5.08 10.28 0.41
N LYS A 43 3.97 9.55 0.41
CA LYS A 43 3.96 8.09 0.47
C LYS A 43 2.84 7.55 -0.40
N LEU A 44 3.13 6.52 -1.17
CA LEU A 44 2.15 5.81 -1.98
C LEU A 44 2.14 4.34 -1.57
N LYS A 45 0.94 3.81 -1.35
CA LYS A 45 0.71 2.43 -0.97
C LYS A 45 -0.29 1.79 -1.91
N ALA A 46 -0.02 0.56 -2.28
CA ALA A 46 -0.97 -0.31 -2.97
C ALA A 46 -1.08 -1.63 -2.21
N LYS A 47 -2.29 -2.13 -2.07
CA LYS A 47 -2.59 -3.34 -1.33
C LYS A 47 -3.67 -4.12 -2.08
N ALA A 48 -3.48 -5.43 -2.19
CA ALA A 48 -4.53 -6.31 -2.70
C ALA A 48 -5.69 -6.33 -1.71
N ASP A 49 -6.90 -6.15 -2.21
CA ASP A 49 -8.13 -6.13 -1.43
C ASP A 49 -9.26 -6.78 -2.22
N ASP A 50 -9.50 -8.06 -1.93
CA ASP A 50 -10.60 -8.84 -2.47
C ASP A 50 -10.70 -8.76 -4.02
N GLY A 51 -9.57 -9.03 -4.69
CA GLY A 51 -9.47 -9.00 -6.16
C GLY A 51 -9.32 -7.60 -6.74
N ARG A 52 -9.28 -6.57 -5.90
CA ARG A 52 -9.05 -5.18 -6.29
C ARG A 52 -7.72 -4.67 -5.73
N ILE A 53 -7.37 -3.46 -6.06
CA ILE A 53 -6.18 -2.80 -5.56
C ILE A 53 -6.60 -1.55 -4.79
N GLU A 54 -6.40 -1.56 -3.48
CA GLU A 54 -6.56 -0.36 -2.66
C GLU A 54 -5.29 0.48 -2.78
N THR A 55 -5.43 1.70 -3.26
CA THR A 55 -4.33 2.67 -3.34
C THR A 55 -4.55 3.78 -2.32
N GLU A 56 -3.45 4.22 -1.71
CA GLU A 56 -3.46 5.36 -0.79
C GLU A 56 -2.24 6.23 -1.06
N PHE A 57 -2.49 7.49 -1.34
CA PHE A 57 -1.46 8.50 -1.50
C PHE A 57 -1.58 9.53 -0.39
N GLU A 58 -0.51 9.71 0.37
CA GLU A 58 -0.45 10.65 1.48
C GLU A 58 0.63 11.70 1.22
N VAL A 59 0.30 12.96 1.50
CA VAL A 59 1.24 14.07 1.53
C VAL A 59 1.17 14.72 2.91
N ASP A 60 2.31 14.86 3.55
CA ASP A 60 2.47 15.55 4.82
C ASP A 60 3.27 16.82 4.61
N GLN A 61 2.63 17.96 4.80
CA GLN A 61 3.24 19.28 4.69
C GLN A 61 3.58 19.87 6.06
N ASN A 62 3.08 19.25 7.14
CA ASN A 62 3.20 19.77 8.51
C ASN A 62 2.58 21.18 8.66
N ARG A 63 1.60 21.50 7.84
CA ARG A 63 0.81 22.74 7.91
C ARG A 63 -0.64 22.44 7.55
N VAL A 64 -1.56 22.85 8.41
CA VAL A 64 -3.01 22.65 8.24
C VAL A 64 -3.59 23.71 7.32
N GLY A 65 -4.62 23.34 6.55
CA GLY A 65 -5.39 24.25 5.73
C GLY A 65 -4.76 24.56 4.37
N LYS A 66 -3.80 23.80 3.92
CA LYS A 66 -3.14 23.97 2.63
C LYS A 66 -3.77 23.10 1.56
N ARG A 67 -4.07 23.69 0.40
CA ARG A 67 -4.77 23.03 -0.70
C ARG A 67 -3.76 22.52 -1.72
N TRP A 68 -4.01 21.32 -2.21
CA TRP A 68 -3.19 20.62 -3.18
C TRP A 68 -4.05 20.05 -4.29
N ARG A 69 -3.58 20.15 -5.53
CA ARG A 69 -4.16 19.42 -6.65
C ARG A 69 -3.49 18.05 -6.72
N VAL A 70 -4.31 17.00 -6.73
CA VAL A 70 -3.82 15.61 -6.72
C VAL A 70 -4.32 14.91 -7.97
N THR A 71 -3.44 14.12 -8.59
CA THR A 71 -3.78 13.24 -9.71
C THR A 71 -3.16 11.88 -9.49
N LEU A 72 -3.96 10.83 -9.60
CA LEU A 72 -3.50 9.45 -9.62
C LEU A 72 -3.65 8.88 -11.04
N PHE A 73 -2.62 8.14 -11.46
CA PHE A 73 -2.59 7.47 -12.75
C PHE A 73 -2.43 5.97 -12.55
N ARG A 74 -3.08 5.20 -13.40
CA ARG A 74 -2.83 3.76 -13.56
C ARG A 74 -2.48 3.48 -15.01
N ASN A 75 -1.29 2.95 -15.24
CA ASN A 75 -0.80 2.68 -16.60
C ASN A 75 -0.96 3.89 -17.53
N GLY A 76 -0.69 5.09 -17.02
CA GLY A 76 -0.80 6.34 -17.77
C GLY A 76 -2.19 6.96 -17.86
N SER A 77 -3.24 6.26 -17.42
CA SER A 77 -4.61 6.79 -17.42
C SER A 77 -4.97 7.38 -16.07
N VAL A 78 -5.65 8.51 -16.07
CA VAL A 78 -6.12 9.16 -14.84
C VAL A 78 -7.20 8.32 -14.19
N VAL A 79 -7.00 7.96 -12.92
CA VAL A 79 -8.00 7.25 -12.10
C VAL A 79 -8.57 8.12 -10.99
N PHE A 80 -7.92 9.24 -10.71
CA PHE A 80 -8.41 10.25 -9.78
C PHE A 80 -7.80 11.61 -10.09
N ARG A 81 -8.61 12.66 -9.96
CA ARG A 81 -8.15 14.05 -9.99
C ARG A 81 -9.02 14.87 -9.05
N GLY A 82 -8.41 15.64 -8.18
CA GLY A 82 -9.16 16.49 -7.25
C GLY A 82 -8.27 17.38 -6.41
N ILE A 83 -8.91 18.22 -5.61
CA ILE A 83 -8.25 19.08 -4.63
C ILE A 83 -8.38 18.42 -3.26
N ARG A 84 -7.30 18.44 -2.50
CA ARG A 84 -7.27 18.02 -1.10
C ARG A 84 -6.67 19.11 -0.23
N THR A 85 -7.18 19.23 0.98
CA THR A 85 -6.71 20.20 1.96
C THR A 85 -6.05 19.46 3.11
N THR A 86 -4.88 19.92 3.52
CA THR A 86 -4.20 19.35 4.69
C THR A 86 -5.00 19.62 5.96
N VAL A 87 -5.07 18.62 6.83
CA VAL A 87 -5.90 18.64 8.04
C VAL A 87 -5.08 18.35 9.29
N ALA A 88 -5.61 18.79 10.42
CA ALA A 88 -5.05 18.47 11.74
C ALA A 88 -5.15 16.96 12.02
N PRO A 89 -4.26 16.39 12.88
CA PRO A 89 -3.21 17.09 13.64
C PRO A 89 -1.91 17.31 12.87
N SER A 90 -1.61 16.51 11.86
CA SER A 90 -0.28 16.46 11.23
C SER A 90 -0.07 17.49 10.11
N GLY A 91 -1.14 18.09 9.58
CA GLY A 91 -1.03 18.93 8.39
C GLY A 91 -0.80 18.10 7.12
N SER A 92 -1.53 17.00 7.00
CA SER A 92 -1.46 16.05 5.89
C SER A 92 -2.83 15.84 5.25
N PHE A 93 -2.83 15.26 4.08
CA PHE A 93 -4.02 14.69 3.45
C PHE A 93 -3.69 13.30 2.90
N ASP A 94 -4.72 12.51 2.70
CA ASP A 94 -4.63 11.24 1.98
C ASP A 94 -5.73 11.15 0.92
N VAL A 95 -5.43 10.40 -0.14
CA VAL A 95 -6.38 10.04 -1.18
C VAL A 95 -6.40 8.52 -1.27
N ARG A 96 -7.57 7.92 -1.07
CA ARG A 96 -7.78 6.49 -1.21
C ARG A 96 -8.62 6.21 -2.45
N ARG A 97 -8.21 5.21 -3.20
CA ARG A 97 -8.96 4.70 -4.36
C ARG A 97 -8.90 3.19 -4.40
N LEU A 98 -10.04 2.60 -4.66
CA LEU A 98 -10.16 1.17 -4.88
C LEU A 98 -10.23 0.95 -6.39
N LEU A 99 -9.17 0.38 -6.96
CA LEU A 99 -9.06 0.15 -8.38
C LEU A 99 -9.49 -1.27 -8.72
N ALA A 100 -10.12 -1.45 -9.89
CA ALA A 100 -10.48 -2.77 -10.39
C ALA A 100 -9.23 -3.64 -10.53
N GLY A 101 -9.34 -4.91 -10.16
CA GLY A 101 -8.30 -5.89 -10.41
C GLY A 101 -8.12 -6.09 -11.91
N LYS A 102 -6.86 -6.20 -12.36
CA LYS A 102 -6.49 -6.55 -13.73
C LYS A 102 -5.38 -7.56 -13.72
N ALA A 103 -5.35 -8.44 -14.72
CA ALA A 103 -4.21 -9.30 -14.94
C ALA A 103 -2.97 -8.48 -15.28
N GLY A 104 -1.81 -8.96 -14.85
CA GLY A 104 -0.54 -8.31 -15.10
C GLY A 104 -0.24 -7.18 -14.10
N THR A 105 0.89 -6.52 -14.32
CA THR A 105 1.39 -5.46 -13.46
C THR A 105 0.71 -4.14 -13.77
N SER A 106 0.29 -3.43 -12.72
CA SER A 106 -0.20 -2.05 -12.81
C SER A 106 0.90 -1.09 -12.34
N ARG A 107 1.18 -0.07 -13.14
CA ARG A 107 2.01 1.04 -12.72
C ARG A 107 1.12 2.15 -12.19
N ILE A 108 1.31 2.49 -10.94
CA ILE A 108 0.54 3.53 -10.25
C ILE A 108 1.46 4.71 -9.99
N VAL A 109 1.05 5.89 -10.43
CA VAL A 109 1.78 7.14 -10.23
C VAL A 109 0.86 8.13 -9.55
N ALA A 110 1.34 8.75 -8.49
CA ALA A 110 0.65 9.82 -7.79
C ALA A 110 1.43 11.12 -7.92
N LYS A 111 0.73 12.20 -8.23
CA LYS A 111 1.29 13.55 -8.32
C LYS A 111 0.44 14.51 -7.50
N ALA A 112 1.08 15.43 -6.81
CA ALA A 112 0.41 16.50 -6.10
C ALA A 112 1.16 17.80 -6.29
N THR A 113 0.41 18.90 -6.42
CA THR A 113 0.97 20.25 -6.53
C THR A 113 0.24 21.16 -5.57
N ALA A 114 0.98 21.83 -4.69
CA ALA A 114 0.43 22.83 -3.80
C ALA A 114 -0.09 24.01 -4.61
N LEU A 115 -1.32 24.45 -4.33
CA LEU A 115 -1.91 25.60 -5.04
C LEU A 115 -1.20 26.91 -4.70
N LYS A 116 -0.59 26.98 -3.53
CA LYS A 116 0.19 28.10 -3.07
C LYS A 116 1.65 27.70 -2.93
N GLY A 117 2.57 28.42 -3.58
CA GLY A 117 3.99 28.13 -3.54
C GLY A 117 4.46 27.06 -4.53
N GLY A 118 3.54 26.29 -5.13
CA GLY A 118 3.86 25.36 -6.21
C GLY A 118 4.72 24.16 -5.85
N GLU A 119 4.85 23.79 -4.58
CA GLU A 119 5.55 22.56 -4.20
C GLU A 119 4.94 21.36 -4.91
N THR A 120 5.76 20.47 -5.44
CA THR A 120 5.31 19.24 -6.10
C THR A 120 5.80 18.02 -5.37
N CYS A 121 4.95 17.01 -5.26
CA CYS A 121 5.29 15.69 -4.76
C CYS A 121 4.92 14.64 -5.82
N ARG A 122 5.73 13.60 -5.90
CA ARG A 122 5.51 12.48 -6.83
C ARG A 122 5.93 11.17 -6.19
N ALA A 123 5.12 10.15 -6.38
CA ALA A 123 5.45 8.77 -6.01
C ALA A 123 4.99 7.82 -7.12
N ALA A 124 5.71 6.72 -7.30
CA ALA A 124 5.37 5.72 -8.31
C ALA A 124 5.70 4.33 -7.78
N LEU A 125 4.85 3.36 -8.08
CA LEU A 125 5.05 1.96 -7.76
C LEU A 125 4.50 1.06 -8.86
N SER A 126 4.95 -0.18 -8.85
CA SER A 126 4.37 -1.25 -9.66
C SER A 126 3.74 -2.29 -8.74
N PHE A 127 2.58 -2.80 -9.14
CA PHE A 127 1.81 -3.72 -8.32
C PHE A 127 1.23 -4.87 -9.14
#